data_bf20388f64569947d3e09d8d2ec6f45e
#
_entry.id   bf20388f64569947d3e09d8d2ec6f45e
#
_cell.length_a   1.000
_cell.length_b   1.000
_cell.length_c   1.000
_cell.angle_alpha   90.00
_cell.angle_beta   90.00
_cell.angle_gamma   90.00
#
_symmetry.space_group_name_H-M   'P 1'
#
loop_
_entity.id
_entity.type
_entity.pdbx_description
1 polymer ?
#
loop_
_entity_poly.entity_id
_entity_poly.type
_entity_poly.pdbx_seq_one_letter_code
_entity_poly.pdbx_strand_id
1 'polypeptide(L)'
;MQVPFLIFTFVAQSTINMLQPSTLKFLKDLEKNNNKPWFDAHRPQYETAKTDFYALVEKLIPAIAKFDAPIGQLAVKQCVFRINRDVRFSKNKAPYKNNMACYFNQAGKNGLGAGYYLHIEPGKSFAAGGIWVPEPSVLAGIRQEIDYNFTDWKKIIENKSFKKTFTEGLRSNETLVRPPKGYDENNPALEFLKMKSFIVSRPFADADLQHKNFVADVSKTFNCMKPLIDFLNAALH
;
A
#
# COMPACT_ATOMS: atom_id res chain seq x y z
N MET A 1 7.76 54.45 18.65
CA MET A 1 7.50 53.48 17.55
C MET A 1 7.63 52.09 18.16
N GLN A 2 6.52 51.46 18.52
CA GLN A 2 6.51 50.10 19.07
C GLN A 2 6.32 49.10 17.94
N VAL A 3 7.26 48.16 17.82
CA VAL A 3 7.21 47.05 16.84
C VAL A 3 6.37 45.93 17.48
N PRO A 4 5.32 45.42 16.83
CA PRO A 4 4.53 44.32 17.39
C PRO A 4 5.33 43.03 17.34
N PHE A 5 5.48 42.35 18.45
CA PHE A 5 6.04 41.03 18.63
C PHE A 5 5.03 40.01 18.02
N LEU A 6 5.32 39.45 16.84
CA LEU A 6 4.56 38.33 16.28
C LEU A 6 4.88 37.09 17.13
N ILE A 7 3.91 36.69 17.96
CA ILE A 7 3.95 35.38 18.63
C ILE A 7 3.65 34.32 17.58
N PHE A 8 4.71 33.64 17.08
CA PHE A 8 4.56 32.39 16.38
C PHE A 8 4.06 31.34 17.36
N THR A 9 2.76 31.06 17.34
CA THR A 9 2.20 29.88 17.99
C THR A 9 2.74 28.66 17.31
N PHE A 10 3.71 28.02 17.94
CA PHE A 10 4.19 26.70 17.59
C PHE A 10 3.02 25.72 17.87
N VAL A 11 2.25 25.40 16.84
CA VAL A 11 1.28 24.30 16.93
C VAL A 11 2.11 23.05 17.14
N ALA A 12 2.06 22.52 18.37
CA ALA A 12 2.68 21.25 18.71
C ALA A 12 2.24 20.21 17.67
N GLN A 13 3.16 19.75 16.84
CA GLN A 13 2.93 18.61 15.96
C GLN A 13 2.53 17.44 16.83
N SER A 14 1.25 17.11 16.81
CA SER A 14 0.71 16.02 17.61
C SER A 14 1.46 14.73 17.24
N THR A 15 2.03 14.08 18.23
CA THR A 15 2.77 12.81 18.11
C THR A 15 1.82 11.62 17.88
N ILE A 16 0.82 11.81 17.02
CA ILE A 16 -0.19 10.79 16.73
C ILE A 16 0.42 9.76 15.78
N ASN A 17 0.80 8.60 16.31
CA ASN A 17 1.31 7.46 15.54
C ASN A 17 0.22 6.44 15.19
N MET A 18 -1.02 6.87 15.13
CA MET A 18 -2.22 6.04 14.96
C MET A 18 -3.27 6.80 14.16
N LEU A 19 -4.27 6.10 13.67
CA LEU A 19 -5.44 6.69 13.00
C LEU A 19 -6.49 7.09 14.04
N GLN A 20 -7.14 8.24 13.86
CA GLN A 20 -8.19 8.69 14.77
C GLN A 20 -9.49 7.89 14.58
N PRO A 21 -10.26 7.61 15.66
CA PRO A 21 -11.56 6.92 15.56
C PRO A 21 -12.55 7.63 14.63
N SER A 22 -12.49 8.97 14.55
CA SER A 22 -13.34 9.77 13.66
C SER A 22 -13.14 9.45 12.18
N THR A 23 -11.92 9.08 11.77
CA THR A 23 -11.61 8.67 10.39
C THR A 23 -12.32 7.37 10.02
N LEU A 24 -12.24 6.34 10.88
CA LEU A 24 -12.97 5.09 10.65
C LEU A 24 -14.49 5.30 10.70
N LYS A 25 -14.97 6.15 11.62
CA LYS A 25 -16.39 6.50 11.67
C LYS A 25 -16.86 7.15 10.38
N PHE A 26 -16.12 8.13 9.85
CA PHE A 26 -16.44 8.77 8.57
C PHE A 26 -16.52 7.75 7.43
N LEU A 27 -15.56 6.81 7.33
CA LEU A 27 -15.57 5.78 6.28
C LEU A 27 -16.77 4.82 6.40
N LYS A 28 -17.16 4.42 7.63
CA LYS A 28 -18.37 3.62 7.91
C LYS A 28 -19.64 4.36 7.49
N ASP A 29 -19.73 5.64 7.79
CA ASP A 29 -20.89 6.47 7.45
C ASP A 29 -20.97 6.70 5.93
N LEU A 30 -19.81 6.92 5.27
CA LEU A 30 -19.72 7.04 3.81
C LEU A 30 -20.13 5.76 3.07
N GLU A 31 -19.77 4.58 3.58
CA GLU A 31 -20.17 3.30 2.99
C GLU A 31 -21.69 3.17 2.90
N LYS A 32 -22.40 3.60 3.95
CA LYS A 32 -23.87 3.56 4.03
C LYS A 32 -24.56 4.62 3.19
N ASN A 33 -23.88 5.74 2.91
CA ASN A 33 -24.46 6.95 2.32
C ASN A 33 -23.66 7.43 1.10
N ASN A 34 -23.17 6.53 0.25
CA ASN A 34 -22.21 6.83 -0.80
C ASN A 34 -22.85 7.55 -2.00
N ASN A 35 -23.22 8.82 -1.79
CA ASN A 35 -23.76 9.72 -2.80
C ASN A 35 -23.23 11.15 -2.61
N LYS A 36 -23.34 11.97 -3.66
CA LYS A 36 -22.80 13.32 -3.67
C LYS A 36 -23.48 14.26 -2.65
N PRO A 37 -24.84 14.31 -2.51
CA PRO A 37 -25.48 15.19 -1.52
C PRO A 37 -25.01 14.92 -0.08
N TRP A 38 -24.93 13.65 0.32
CA TRP A 38 -24.44 13.28 1.65
C TRP A 38 -22.98 13.69 1.85
N PHE A 39 -22.14 13.41 0.85
CA PHE A 39 -20.71 13.75 0.92
C PHE A 39 -20.48 15.26 1.05
N ASP A 40 -21.24 16.08 0.28
CA ASP A 40 -21.12 17.53 0.34
C ASP A 40 -21.60 18.08 1.70
N ALA A 41 -22.64 17.50 2.30
CA ALA A 41 -23.08 17.83 3.66
C ALA A 41 -22.08 17.42 4.77
N HIS A 42 -21.25 16.39 4.52
CA HIS A 42 -20.26 15.87 5.47
C HIS A 42 -18.81 16.18 5.05
N ARG A 43 -18.62 17.17 4.18
CA ARG A 43 -17.28 17.60 3.73
C ARG A 43 -16.31 17.97 4.86
N PRO A 44 -16.72 18.65 5.95
CA PRO A 44 -15.81 18.92 7.07
C PRO A 44 -15.25 17.64 7.71
N GLN A 45 -16.08 16.60 7.88
CA GLN A 45 -15.65 15.31 8.41
C GLN A 45 -14.66 14.60 7.45
N TYR A 46 -14.90 14.70 6.13
CA TYR A 46 -13.96 14.21 5.15
C TYR A 46 -12.60 14.91 5.21
N GLU A 47 -12.58 16.26 5.31
CA GLU A 47 -11.30 16.99 5.38
C GLU A 47 -10.56 16.67 6.70
N THR A 48 -11.27 16.44 7.80
CA THR A 48 -10.66 15.96 9.06
C THR A 48 -10.05 14.56 8.88
N ALA A 49 -10.79 13.61 8.32
CA ALA A 49 -10.31 12.25 8.06
C ALA A 49 -9.13 12.22 7.09
N LYS A 50 -9.16 13.08 6.07
CA LYS A 50 -8.07 13.24 5.10
C LYS A 50 -6.81 13.80 5.76
N THR A 51 -6.93 14.81 6.61
CA THR A 51 -5.81 15.39 7.33
C THR A 51 -5.18 14.35 8.26
N ASP A 52 -5.97 13.57 8.97
CA ASP A 52 -5.51 12.48 9.83
C ASP A 52 -4.75 11.40 9.03
N PHE A 53 -5.31 10.95 7.90
CA PHE A 53 -4.66 9.99 7.03
C PHE A 53 -3.35 10.53 6.41
N TYR A 54 -3.32 11.82 6.04
CA TYR A 54 -2.12 12.46 5.52
C TYR A 54 -1.01 12.53 6.58
N ALA A 55 -1.37 12.85 7.83
CA ALA A 55 -0.43 12.84 8.96
C ALA A 55 0.14 11.44 9.23
N LEU A 56 -0.67 10.38 9.07
CA LEU A 56 -0.21 8.99 9.14
C LEU A 56 0.82 8.70 8.03
N VAL A 57 0.54 9.07 6.78
CA VAL A 57 1.43 8.85 5.63
C VAL A 57 2.73 9.63 5.79
N GLU A 58 2.66 10.87 6.29
CA GLU A 58 3.84 11.71 6.58
C GLU A 58 4.82 11.04 7.56
N LYS A 59 4.30 10.26 8.52
CA LYS A 59 5.14 9.50 9.47
C LYS A 59 5.63 8.18 8.89
N LEU A 60 4.88 7.55 7.99
CA LEU A 60 5.30 6.32 7.33
C LEU A 60 6.46 6.54 6.37
N ILE A 61 6.50 7.65 5.65
CA ILE A 61 7.60 7.97 4.71
C ILE A 61 8.98 7.85 5.39
N PRO A 62 9.31 8.60 6.44
CA PRO A 62 10.61 8.48 7.11
C PRO A 62 10.82 7.13 7.81
N ALA A 63 9.74 6.46 8.23
CA ALA A 63 9.85 5.13 8.82
C ALA A 63 10.26 4.08 7.78
N ILE A 64 9.73 4.16 6.56
CA ILE A 64 10.09 3.30 5.42
C ILE A 64 11.50 3.66 4.91
N ALA A 65 11.85 4.93 4.87
CA ALA A 65 13.15 5.41 4.40
C ALA A 65 14.35 4.82 5.19
N LYS A 66 14.13 4.33 6.40
CA LYS A 66 15.17 3.67 7.21
C LYS A 66 15.69 2.38 6.56
N PHE A 67 14.90 1.71 5.73
CA PHE A 67 15.27 0.47 5.03
C PHE A 67 15.09 0.56 3.52
N ASP A 68 14.41 1.61 3.02
CA ASP A 68 14.22 1.89 1.60
C ASP A 68 14.39 3.41 1.35
N ALA A 69 15.65 3.85 1.31
CA ALA A 69 16.05 5.26 1.32
C ALA A 69 15.36 6.12 0.25
N PRO A 70 15.14 5.66 -1.01
CA PRO A 70 14.46 6.46 -2.03
C PRO A 70 13.06 6.92 -1.64
N ILE A 71 12.34 6.15 -0.81
CA ILE A 71 10.98 6.50 -0.34
C ILE A 71 10.98 7.80 0.48
N GLY A 72 12.08 8.12 1.14
CA GLY A 72 12.23 9.35 1.93
C GLY A 72 12.11 10.65 1.13
N GLN A 73 12.24 10.59 -0.20
CA GLN A 73 12.12 11.74 -1.09
C GLN A 73 10.68 12.04 -1.54
N LEU A 74 9.73 11.17 -1.17
CA LEU A 74 8.35 11.30 -1.60
C LEU A 74 7.59 12.35 -0.78
N ALA A 75 6.81 13.17 -1.45
CA ALA A 75 5.79 13.98 -0.80
C ALA A 75 4.51 13.13 -0.56
N VAL A 76 3.77 13.41 0.51
CA VAL A 76 2.52 12.71 0.86
C VAL A 76 1.54 12.62 -0.32
N LYS A 77 1.36 13.71 -1.08
CA LYS A 77 0.46 13.75 -2.25
C LYS A 77 0.86 12.80 -3.38
N GLN A 78 2.15 12.44 -3.47
CA GLN A 78 2.63 11.46 -4.44
C GLN A 78 2.27 10.02 -4.04
N CYS A 79 1.97 9.77 -2.76
CA CYS A 79 1.64 8.45 -2.23
C CYS A 79 0.13 8.20 -2.14
N VAL A 80 -0.66 9.22 -1.76
CA VAL A 80 -2.08 9.05 -1.41
C VAL A 80 -2.98 9.01 -2.65
N PHE A 81 -3.94 8.07 -2.66
CA PHE A 81 -4.99 8.00 -3.66
C PHE A 81 -6.16 8.94 -3.31
N ARG A 82 -6.80 9.50 -4.35
CA ARG A 82 -8.04 10.28 -4.19
C ARG A 82 -9.21 9.39 -3.75
N ILE A 83 -10.13 9.95 -2.98
CA ILE A 83 -11.35 9.25 -2.55
C ILE A 83 -12.35 9.03 -3.70
N ASN A 84 -12.36 9.90 -4.70
CA ASN A 84 -13.26 9.77 -5.85
C ASN A 84 -12.96 8.52 -6.66
N ARG A 85 -14.01 7.80 -7.06
CA ARG A 85 -13.95 6.67 -7.99
C ARG A 85 -14.05 7.13 -9.43
N ASP A 86 -13.43 6.40 -10.33
CA ASP A 86 -13.79 6.45 -11.75
C ASP A 86 -14.91 5.42 -12.00
N VAL A 87 -16.10 5.91 -12.20
CA VAL A 87 -17.31 5.07 -12.33
C VAL A 87 -17.80 4.91 -13.76
N ARG A 88 -17.06 5.44 -14.75
CA ARG A 88 -17.46 5.44 -16.17
C ARG A 88 -17.78 4.03 -16.66
N PHE A 89 -16.93 3.08 -16.39
CA PHE A 89 -17.06 1.68 -16.81
C PHE A 89 -17.49 0.72 -15.70
N SER A 90 -17.79 1.23 -14.49
CA SER A 90 -18.18 0.41 -13.34
C SER A 90 -19.68 0.16 -13.32
N LYS A 91 -20.11 -1.08 -13.01
CA LYS A 91 -21.50 -1.40 -12.71
C LYS A 91 -21.97 -0.70 -11.41
N ASN A 92 -21.12 -0.61 -10.42
CA ASN A 92 -21.38 0.13 -9.19
C ASN A 92 -21.08 1.61 -9.41
N LYS A 93 -22.13 2.46 -9.37
CA LYS A 93 -22.06 3.91 -9.61
C LYS A 93 -21.80 4.74 -8.36
N ALA A 94 -21.53 4.13 -7.19
CA ALA A 94 -21.13 4.85 -5.98
C ALA A 94 -19.91 5.74 -6.28
N PRO A 95 -20.00 7.08 -6.07
CA PRO A 95 -18.98 8.02 -6.55
C PRO A 95 -17.70 8.06 -5.74
N TYR A 96 -17.71 7.51 -4.52
CA TYR A 96 -16.57 7.55 -3.61
C TYR A 96 -16.10 6.15 -3.23
N LYS A 97 -14.82 6.03 -2.86
CA LYS A 97 -14.27 4.85 -2.21
C LYS A 97 -14.66 4.90 -0.73
N ASN A 98 -14.97 3.75 -0.15
CA ASN A 98 -15.17 3.57 1.29
C ASN A 98 -13.87 3.27 2.05
N ASN A 99 -12.74 3.59 1.43
CA ASN A 99 -11.40 3.42 1.98
C ASN A 99 -10.51 4.62 1.70
N MET A 100 -9.45 4.76 2.48
CA MET A 100 -8.30 5.60 2.20
C MET A 100 -7.09 4.70 1.98
N ALA A 101 -6.28 5.02 0.97
CA ALA A 101 -5.13 4.19 0.63
C ALA A 101 -3.94 5.03 0.17
N CYS A 102 -2.74 4.49 0.38
CA CYS A 102 -1.50 5.04 -0.15
C CYS A 102 -0.60 3.94 -0.69
N TYR A 103 0.27 4.32 -1.61
CA TYR A 103 1.27 3.45 -2.22
C TYR A 103 2.63 4.14 -2.22
N PHE A 104 3.64 3.42 -1.77
CA PHE A 104 5.02 3.88 -1.70
C PHE A 104 5.84 3.10 -2.71
N ASN A 105 6.26 3.78 -3.75
CA ASN A 105 7.20 3.33 -4.78
C ASN A 105 8.13 4.50 -5.07
N GLN A 106 9.34 4.28 -5.50
CA GLN A 106 10.35 5.34 -5.73
C GLN A 106 9.86 6.48 -6.64
N ALA A 107 8.99 6.17 -7.61
CA ALA A 107 8.35 7.15 -8.49
C ALA A 107 6.96 7.60 -8.01
N GLY A 108 6.59 7.33 -6.75
CA GLY A 108 5.27 7.58 -6.18
C GLY A 108 4.22 6.57 -6.65
N LYS A 109 2.94 6.85 -6.36
CA LYS A 109 1.80 5.92 -6.60
C LYS A 109 1.54 5.53 -8.06
N ASN A 110 2.13 6.24 -9.00
CA ASN A 110 2.03 5.97 -10.44
C ASN A 110 3.31 5.33 -11.00
N GLY A 111 4.28 5.02 -10.13
CA GLY A 111 5.53 4.39 -10.54
C GLY A 111 5.31 2.97 -11.06
N LEU A 112 6.09 2.60 -12.06
CA LEU A 112 6.20 1.21 -12.50
C LEU A 112 6.97 0.42 -11.44
N GLY A 113 6.68 -0.87 -11.31
CA GLY A 113 7.39 -1.74 -10.39
C GLY A 113 6.68 -1.99 -9.06
N ALA A 114 7.35 -2.79 -8.23
CA ALA A 114 6.86 -3.19 -6.93
C ALA A 114 6.97 -2.07 -5.89
N GLY A 115 6.09 -2.08 -4.89
CA GLY A 115 6.08 -1.12 -3.79
C GLY A 115 5.23 -1.59 -2.62
N TYR A 116 5.00 -0.67 -1.67
CA TYR A 116 4.27 -0.91 -0.43
C TYR A 116 2.91 -0.22 -0.49
N TYR A 117 1.87 -0.90 -0.06
CA TYR A 117 0.50 -0.41 -0.09
C TYR A 117 -0.14 -0.50 1.29
N LEU A 118 -0.78 0.58 1.74
CA LEU A 118 -1.60 0.59 2.95
C LEU A 118 -3.04 0.91 2.56
N HIS A 119 -3.96 0.05 3.01
CA HIS A 119 -5.39 0.16 2.82
C HIS A 119 -6.08 0.34 4.16
N ILE A 120 -6.83 1.41 4.31
CA ILE A 120 -7.64 1.70 5.49
C ILE A 120 -9.11 1.64 5.09
N GLU A 121 -9.77 0.57 5.49
CA GLU A 121 -11.22 0.34 5.31
C GLU A 121 -11.75 -0.30 6.59
N PRO A 122 -12.85 0.19 7.18
CA PRO A 122 -13.39 -0.38 8.39
C PRO A 122 -13.63 -1.90 8.29
N GLY A 123 -13.01 -2.66 9.19
CA GLY A 123 -13.08 -4.12 9.23
C GLY A 123 -12.30 -4.88 8.13
N LYS A 124 -11.64 -4.16 7.20
CA LYS A 124 -10.91 -4.75 6.06
C LYS A 124 -9.57 -4.07 5.78
N SER A 125 -8.95 -3.47 6.79
CA SER A 125 -7.68 -2.78 6.62
C SER A 125 -6.52 -3.77 6.49
N PHE A 126 -5.52 -3.44 5.66
CA PHE A 126 -4.34 -4.27 5.47
C PHE A 126 -3.14 -3.47 4.95
N ALA A 127 -1.94 -3.98 5.23
CA ALA A 127 -0.73 -3.62 4.52
C ALA A 127 -0.41 -4.71 3.48
N ALA A 128 -0.04 -4.30 2.28
CA ALA A 128 0.37 -5.20 1.20
C ALA A 128 1.66 -4.70 0.54
N GLY A 129 2.31 -5.56 -0.21
CA GLY A 129 3.45 -5.20 -1.02
C GLY A 129 3.70 -6.18 -2.14
N GLY A 130 4.42 -5.72 -3.15
CA GLY A 130 4.66 -6.45 -4.38
C GLY A 130 4.25 -5.64 -5.61
N ILE A 131 3.87 -6.35 -6.68
CA ILE A 131 3.44 -5.75 -7.94
C ILE A 131 2.07 -6.31 -8.37
N TRP A 132 1.11 -5.41 -8.59
CA TRP A 132 -0.25 -5.73 -8.98
C TRP A 132 -0.45 -5.50 -10.47
N VAL A 133 -0.79 -6.57 -11.21
CA VAL A 133 -1.08 -6.54 -12.66
C VAL A 133 -0.04 -5.71 -13.43
N PRO A 134 1.26 -6.09 -13.39
CA PRO A 134 2.29 -5.39 -14.13
C PRO A 134 2.03 -5.44 -15.64
N GLU A 135 2.57 -4.47 -16.37
CA GLU A 135 2.58 -4.47 -17.83
C GLU A 135 3.25 -5.75 -18.36
N PRO A 136 2.84 -6.25 -19.55
CA PRO A 136 3.33 -7.53 -20.08
C PRO A 136 4.86 -7.65 -20.18
N SER A 137 5.56 -6.57 -20.50
CA SER A 137 7.03 -6.54 -20.55
C SER A 137 7.66 -6.69 -19.18
N VAL A 138 7.12 -5.99 -18.18
CA VAL A 138 7.54 -6.09 -16.78
C VAL A 138 7.28 -7.49 -16.23
N LEU A 139 6.10 -8.08 -16.53
CA LEU A 139 5.78 -9.44 -16.14
C LEU A 139 6.74 -10.47 -16.75
N ALA A 140 7.13 -10.26 -18.01
CA ALA A 140 8.12 -11.13 -18.68
C ALA A 140 9.48 -11.05 -17.99
N GLY A 141 9.95 -9.84 -17.66
CA GLY A 141 11.20 -9.64 -16.90
C GLY A 141 11.15 -10.31 -15.52
N ILE A 142 10.05 -10.16 -14.77
CA ILE A 142 9.87 -10.82 -13.46
C ILE A 142 9.94 -12.34 -13.58
N ARG A 143 9.31 -12.92 -14.61
CA ARG A 143 9.37 -14.36 -14.85
C ARG A 143 10.79 -14.83 -15.14
N GLN A 144 11.52 -14.10 -15.96
CA GLN A 144 12.92 -14.38 -16.27
C GLN A 144 13.79 -14.29 -15.01
N GLU A 145 13.60 -13.27 -14.18
CA GLU A 145 14.33 -13.11 -12.94
C GLU A 145 14.05 -14.25 -11.96
N ILE A 146 12.80 -14.68 -11.81
CA ILE A 146 12.41 -15.84 -10.98
C ILE A 146 13.03 -17.12 -11.50
N ASP A 147 13.03 -17.36 -12.82
CA ASP A 147 13.57 -18.56 -13.44
C ASP A 147 15.09 -18.65 -13.25
N TYR A 148 15.81 -17.57 -13.52
CA TYR A 148 17.28 -17.54 -13.43
C TYR A 148 17.78 -17.55 -11.98
N ASN A 149 17.09 -16.87 -11.09
CA ASN A 149 17.48 -16.67 -9.70
C ASN A 149 16.53 -17.40 -8.72
N PHE A 150 16.02 -18.59 -9.12
CA PHE A 150 15.01 -19.32 -8.35
C PHE A 150 15.43 -19.66 -6.93
N THR A 151 16.73 -19.92 -6.73
CA THR A 151 17.27 -20.16 -5.37
C THR A 151 17.10 -18.95 -4.45
N ASP A 152 17.34 -17.75 -4.96
CA ASP A 152 17.19 -16.52 -4.16
C ASP A 152 15.72 -16.16 -3.99
N TRP A 153 14.89 -16.38 -5.01
CA TRP A 153 13.44 -16.30 -4.87
C TRP A 153 12.92 -17.18 -3.72
N LYS A 154 13.32 -18.44 -3.68
CA LYS A 154 12.95 -19.38 -2.60
C LYS A 154 13.42 -18.90 -1.23
N LYS A 155 14.62 -18.39 -1.10
CA LYS A 155 15.14 -17.84 0.18
C LYS A 155 14.23 -16.73 0.72
N ILE A 156 13.66 -15.90 -0.17
CA ILE A 156 12.75 -14.81 0.21
C ILE A 156 11.42 -15.38 0.68
N ILE A 157 10.73 -16.16 -0.16
CA ILE A 157 9.36 -16.62 0.14
C ILE A 157 9.30 -17.70 1.22
N GLU A 158 10.39 -18.44 1.41
CA GLU A 158 10.50 -19.48 2.45
C GLU A 158 11.08 -18.97 3.77
N ASN A 159 11.51 -17.69 3.83
CA ASN A 159 12.02 -17.09 5.05
C ASN A 159 11.01 -17.21 6.20
N LYS A 160 11.46 -17.65 7.37
CA LYS A 160 10.59 -17.88 8.55
C LYS A 160 9.82 -16.63 8.98
N SER A 161 10.47 -15.45 8.97
CA SER A 161 9.82 -14.19 9.32
C SER A 161 8.79 -13.78 8.27
N PHE A 162 9.10 -13.97 6.99
CA PHE A 162 8.21 -13.72 5.87
C PHE A 162 6.94 -14.58 5.97
N LYS A 163 7.08 -15.90 6.11
CA LYS A 163 5.93 -16.83 6.26
C LYS A 163 5.08 -16.53 7.50
N LYS A 164 5.72 -16.15 8.62
CA LYS A 164 5.01 -15.77 9.84
C LYS A 164 4.22 -14.48 9.68
N THR A 165 4.73 -13.51 8.91
CA THR A 165 4.09 -12.21 8.68
C THR A 165 2.99 -12.29 7.64
N PHE A 166 3.19 -13.08 6.59
CA PHE A 166 2.28 -13.23 5.45
C PHE A 166 1.73 -14.65 5.41
N THR A 167 0.79 -14.93 6.31
CA THR A 167 0.24 -16.28 6.53
C THR A 167 -0.51 -16.85 5.32
N GLU A 168 -1.04 -15.98 4.44
CA GLU A 168 -1.68 -16.38 3.18
C GLU A 168 -0.65 -16.60 2.04
N GLY A 169 0.63 -16.32 2.31
CA GLY A 169 1.70 -16.44 1.32
C GLY A 169 1.61 -15.43 0.18
N LEU A 170 2.33 -15.75 -0.89
CA LEU A 170 2.32 -14.97 -2.14
C LEU A 170 1.03 -15.27 -2.91
N ARG A 171 0.39 -14.20 -3.39
CA ARG A 171 -0.88 -14.29 -4.15
C ARG A 171 -0.80 -13.60 -5.49
N SER A 172 -1.63 -14.05 -6.41
CA SER A 172 -1.87 -13.43 -7.71
C SER A 172 -3.37 -13.17 -7.90
N ASN A 173 -3.72 -12.09 -8.59
CA ASN A 173 -5.11 -11.83 -9.00
C ASN A 173 -5.60 -12.86 -10.02
N GLU A 174 -4.70 -13.40 -10.82
CA GLU A 174 -4.96 -14.37 -11.86
C GLU A 174 -3.72 -15.27 -12.05
N THR A 175 -3.95 -16.52 -12.41
CA THR A 175 -2.90 -17.51 -12.68
C THR A 175 -3.19 -18.20 -14.00
N LEU A 176 -2.16 -18.38 -14.85
CA LEU A 176 -2.29 -19.09 -16.10
C LEU A 176 -2.56 -20.59 -15.86
N VAL A 177 -3.40 -21.20 -16.69
CA VAL A 177 -3.61 -22.65 -16.67
C VAL A 177 -2.40 -23.39 -17.22
N ARG A 178 -1.88 -22.93 -18.38
CA ARG A 178 -0.71 -23.50 -19.05
C ARG A 178 0.56 -22.71 -18.72
N PRO A 179 1.75 -23.32 -18.86
CA PRO A 179 3.01 -22.59 -18.79
C PRO A 179 3.01 -21.37 -19.71
N PRO A 180 3.61 -20.24 -19.31
CA PRO A 180 3.81 -19.12 -20.22
C PRO A 180 4.76 -19.55 -21.35
N LYS A 181 4.63 -18.88 -22.51
CA LYS A 181 5.49 -19.16 -23.67
C LYS A 181 6.97 -19.08 -23.30
N GLY A 182 7.72 -20.11 -23.66
CA GLY A 182 9.17 -20.19 -23.41
C GLY A 182 9.57 -20.93 -22.13
N TYR A 183 8.59 -21.43 -21.35
CA TYR A 183 8.86 -22.18 -20.11
C TYR A 183 8.33 -23.61 -20.23
N ASP A 184 9.10 -24.57 -19.70
CA ASP A 184 8.77 -25.99 -19.70
C ASP A 184 7.83 -26.35 -18.54
N GLU A 185 7.02 -27.42 -18.73
CA GLU A 185 6.10 -27.91 -17.67
C GLU A 185 6.83 -28.48 -16.46
N ASN A 186 8.08 -28.88 -16.61
CA ASN A 186 8.93 -29.41 -15.53
C ASN A 186 9.77 -28.32 -14.85
N ASN A 187 9.61 -27.05 -15.24
CA ASN A 187 10.35 -25.96 -14.60
C ASN A 187 10.05 -25.88 -13.11
N PRO A 188 11.06 -25.92 -12.21
CA PRO A 188 10.86 -25.93 -10.75
C PRO A 188 10.18 -24.64 -10.23
N ALA A 189 10.24 -23.54 -10.98
CA ALA A 189 9.59 -22.28 -10.64
C ALA A 189 8.19 -22.12 -11.25
N LEU A 190 7.66 -23.16 -11.94
CA LEU A 190 6.47 -23.05 -12.77
C LEU A 190 5.25 -22.46 -12.07
N GLU A 191 5.03 -22.77 -10.80
CA GLU A 191 3.91 -22.21 -10.03
C GLU A 191 3.94 -20.69 -9.98
N PHE A 192 5.14 -20.08 -9.85
CA PHE A 192 5.33 -18.63 -9.81
C PHE A 192 5.31 -18.03 -11.23
N LEU A 193 5.86 -18.73 -12.22
CA LEU A 193 5.87 -18.28 -13.62
C LEU A 193 4.46 -18.15 -14.20
N LYS A 194 3.49 -18.91 -13.68
CA LYS A 194 2.07 -18.83 -14.06
C LYS A 194 1.33 -17.65 -13.46
N MET A 195 1.88 -17.00 -12.42
CA MET A 195 1.27 -15.84 -11.77
C MET A 195 1.27 -14.60 -12.68
N LYS A 196 0.24 -13.74 -12.50
CA LYS A 196 0.11 -12.45 -13.20
C LYS A 196 0.28 -11.27 -12.25
N SER A 197 0.36 -11.50 -10.95
CA SER A 197 0.70 -10.54 -9.90
C SER A 197 1.49 -11.24 -8.81
N PHE A 198 2.27 -10.48 -8.05
CA PHE A 198 3.11 -11.00 -6.97
C PHE A 198 2.89 -10.14 -5.74
N ILE A 199 1.90 -10.53 -4.90
CA ILE A 199 1.43 -9.73 -3.77
C ILE A 199 1.46 -10.55 -2.49
N VAL A 200 1.96 -9.94 -1.43
CA VAL A 200 1.75 -10.40 -0.06
C VAL A 200 0.93 -9.37 0.72
N SER A 201 0.18 -9.80 1.72
CA SER A 201 -0.59 -8.90 2.56
C SER A 201 -0.67 -9.38 4.02
N ARG A 202 -0.83 -8.42 4.93
CA ARG A 202 -1.12 -8.63 6.33
C ARG A 202 -2.32 -7.80 6.73
N PRO A 203 -3.41 -8.42 7.24
CA PRO A 203 -4.58 -7.69 7.73
C PRO A 203 -4.27 -6.96 9.05
N PHE A 204 -5.05 -5.90 9.32
CA PHE A 204 -5.10 -5.18 10.58
C PHE A 204 -6.55 -5.06 11.05
N ALA A 205 -6.80 -5.32 12.33
CA ALA A 205 -8.09 -5.03 12.93
C ALA A 205 -8.29 -3.52 13.14
N ASP A 206 -9.53 -3.05 13.25
CA ASP A 206 -9.82 -1.63 13.52
C ASP A 206 -9.13 -1.13 14.79
N ALA A 207 -8.97 -1.98 15.81
CA ALA A 207 -8.26 -1.67 17.05
C ALA A 207 -6.76 -1.42 16.83
N ASP A 208 -6.12 -2.18 15.91
CA ASP A 208 -4.69 -2.00 15.59
C ASP A 208 -4.41 -0.61 15.02
N LEU A 209 -5.32 -0.09 14.18
CA LEU A 209 -5.20 1.23 13.56
C LEU A 209 -5.18 2.37 14.58
N GLN A 210 -5.83 2.17 15.73
CA GLN A 210 -5.94 3.13 16.83
C GLN A 210 -4.87 2.92 17.90
N HIS A 211 -3.97 1.95 17.72
CA HIS A 211 -2.91 1.69 18.67
C HIS A 211 -1.71 2.63 18.42
N LYS A 212 -1.11 3.13 19.50
CA LYS A 212 0.03 4.09 19.45
C LYS A 212 1.25 3.60 18.66
N ASN A 213 1.37 2.28 18.45
CA ASN A 213 2.46 1.66 17.70
C ASN A 213 2.09 1.38 16.23
N PHE A 214 0.92 1.82 15.73
CA PHE A 214 0.45 1.44 14.39
C PHE A 214 1.46 1.78 13.28
N VAL A 215 2.05 2.98 13.30
CA VAL A 215 3.11 3.36 12.34
C VAL A 215 4.30 2.38 12.39
N ALA A 216 4.73 1.99 13.59
CA ALA A 216 5.84 1.05 13.75
C ALA A 216 5.47 -0.36 13.24
N ASP A 217 4.25 -0.82 13.48
CA ASP A 217 3.75 -2.12 13.03
C ASP A 217 3.62 -2.19 11.51
N VAL A 218 3.12 -1.13 10.87
CA VAL A 218 3.09 -1.01 9.40
C VAL A 218 4.51 -0.98 8.84
N SER A 219 5.39 -0.15 9.39
CA SER A 219 6.80 -0.06 8.96
C SER A 219 7.53 -1.40 9.09
N LYS A 220 7.34 -2.13 10.19
CA LYS A 220 7.90 -3.48 10.39
C LYS A 220 7.36 -4.47 9.36
N THR A 221 6.07 -4.39 9.04
CA THR A 221 5.44 -5.23 8.01
C THR A 221 6.04 -4.94 6.64
N PHE A 222 6.21 -3.67 6.27
CA PHE A 222 6.85 -3.26 5.02
C PHE A 222 8.32 -3.67 4.95
N ASN A 223 9.07 -3.53 6.04
CA ASN A 223 10.47 -4.01 6.08
C ASN A 223 10.58 -5.52 5.81
N CYS A 224 9.61 -6.31 6.28
CA CYS A 224 9.57 -7.75 5.98
C CYS A 224 9.29 -8.03 4.49
N MET A 225 8.65 -7.10 3.76
CA MET A 225 8.42 -7.19 2.31
C MET A 225 9.63 -6.74 1.47
N LYS A 226 10.56 -5.98 2.05
CA LYS A 226 11.67 -5.34 1.30
C LYS A 226 12.44 -6.30 0.39
N PRO A 227 12.84 -7.51 0.83
CA PRO A 227 13.53 -8.45 -0.05
C PRO A 227 12.70 -8.85 -1.28
N LEU A 228 11.37 -9.02 -1.14
CA LEU A 228 10.47 -9.29 -2.25
C LEU A 228 10.39 -8.08 -3.20
N ILE A 229 10.26 -6.87 -2.66
CA ILE A 229 10.19 -5.63 -3.46
C ILE A 229 11.47 -5.44 -4.26
N ASP A 230 12.64 -5.68 -3.64
CA ASP A 230 13.93 -5.56 -4.33
C ASP A 230 14.07 -6.57 -5.45
N PHE A 231 13.73 -7.83 -5.19
CA PHE A 231 13.79 -8.89 -6.19
C PHE A 231 12.89 -8.58 -7.40
N LEU A 232 11.65 -8.14 -7.15
CA LEU A 232 10.73 -7.79 -8.23
C LEU A 232 11.19 -6.56 -9.02
N ASN A 233 11.85 -5.60 -8.37
CA ASN A 233 12.34 -4.39 -9.02
C ASN A 233 13.67 -4.61 -9.77
N ALA A 234 14.47 -5.62 -9.41
CA ALA A 234 15.66 -6.00 -10.18
C ALA A 234 15.31 -6.40 -11.62
N ALA A 235 14.12 -6.97 -11.84
CA ALA A 235 13.60 -7.34 -13.15
C ALA A 235 13.23 -6.13 -14.06
N LEU A 236 13.32 -4.90 -13.56
CA LEU A 236 13.02 -3.68 -14.33
C LEU A 236 14.25 -3.06 -15.02
N HIS A 237 15.42 -3.62 -14.78
CA HIS A 237 16.72 -3.18 -15.31
C HIS A 237 17.33 -4.27 -16.17
#